data_68af46045865bba004a7619da0f1a8c0
#
_entry.id   68af46045865bba004a7619da0f1a8c0
#
_cell.length_a   1.000
_cell.length_b   1.000
_cell.length_c   1.000
_cell.angle_alpha   90.00
_cell.angle_beta   90.00
_cell.angle_gamma   90.00
#
_symmetry.space_group_name_H-M   'P 1'
#
loop_
_entity.id
_entity.type
_entity.pdbx_description
1 polymer ?
#
loop_
_entity_poly.entity_id
_entity_poly.type
_entity_poly.pdbx_seq_one_letter_code
_entity_poly.pdbx_strand_id
1 'polypeptide(L)'
;MKNYINMNARVKELMNKMTADEMRQRLAEYMESDVNLMPRLVAVQVRLSSEPRARNRYEVVLVDEEGGESVVKFRDRCSRLMYVYALLHPKGFQRRAAASHAYRELRQLFSHLYFTGSDALIRTIESTGYDHFISHYVAQSRKAVRQSSPLASPFAIDYPQSHNGKLLIPFVAQGGTVILDPSLSKFNV
;
A
#
# COMPACT_ATOMS: atom_id res chain seq x y z
N MET A 1 -37.32 -8.89 -7.99
CA MET A 1 -36.73 -10.05 -7.27
C MET A 1 -36.66 -11.37 -8.06
N LYS A 2 -37.52 -11.66 -9.02
CA LYS A 2 -37.47 -12.94 -9.79
C LYS A 2 -36.29 -13.08 -10.77
N ASN A 3 -35.69 -12.01 -11.24
CA ASN A 3 -34.60 -12.07 -12.24
C ASN A 3 -33.21 -12.46 -11.66
N TYR A 4 -32.96 -12.20 -10.39
CA TYR A 4 -31.68 -12.55 -9.74
C TYR A 4 -31.54 -14.06 -9.46
N ILE A 5 -32.65 -14.72 -9.13
CA ILE A 5 -32.66 -16.17 -8.83
C ILE A 5 -32.42 -16.99 -10.10
N ASN A 6 -32.90 -16.53 -11.25
CA ASN A 6 -32.74 -17.21 -12.53
C ASN A 6 -31.31 -17.10 -13.10
N MET A 7 -30.64 -15.99 -12.82
CA MET A 7 -29.25 -15.77 -13.27
C MET A 7 -28.27 -16.70 -12.52
N ASN A 8 -28.46 -16.87 -11.21
CA ASN A 8 -27.62 -17.78 -10.41
C ASN A 8 -27.77 -19.26 -10.81
N ALA A 9 -28.99 -19.70 -11.18
CA ALA A 9 -29.23 -21.08 -11.63
C ALA A 9 -28.56 -21.33 -12.99
N ARG A 10 -28.65 -20.38 -13.92
CA ARG A 10 -28.06 -20.48 -15.25
C ARG A 10 -26.52 -20.41 -15.22
N VAL A 11 -25.96 -19.59 -14.32
CA VAL A 11 -24.51 -19.52 -14.08
C VAL A 11 -24.01 -20.85 -13.49
N LYS A 12 -24.70 -21.43 -12.51
CA LYS A 12 -24.36 -22.74 -11.97
C LYS A 12 -24.44 -23.87 -13.02
N GLU A 13 -25.42 -23.84 -13.87
CA GLU A 13 -25.55 -24.85 -14.94
C GLU A 13 -24.43 -24.71 -15.99
N LEU A 14 -24.03 -23.51 -16.35
CA LEU A 14 -22.89 -23.24 -17.22
C LEU A 14 -21.57 -23.67 -16.58
N MET A 15 -21.36 -23.35 -15.31
CA MET A 15 -20.15 -23.76 -14.57
C MET A 15 -20.01 -25.28 -14.44
N ASN A 16 -21.13 -26.00 -14.31
CA ASN A 16 -21.11 -27.48 -14.24
C ASN A 16 -20.81 -28.18 -15.59
N LYS A 17 -20.89 -27.43 -16.71
CA LYS A 17 -20.59 -27.94 -18.06
C LYS A 17 -19.19 -27.58 -18.55
N MET A 18 -18.48 -26.75 -17.81
CA MET A 18 -17.14 -26.29 -18.18
C MET A 18 -16.07 -27.14 -17.52
N THR A 19 -15.00 -27.41 -18.26
CA THR A 19 -13.77 -27.99 -17.66
C THR A 19 -13.11 -26.98 -16.72
N ALA A 20 -12.27 -27.47 -15.80
CA ALA A 20 -11.54 -26.61 -14.88
C ALA A 20 -10.64 -25.58 -15.61
N ASP A 21 -10.11 -25.94 -16.79
CA ASP A 21 -9.25 -25.06 -17.56
C ASP A 21 -10.05 -23.99 -18.33
N GLU A 22 -11.20 -24.34 -18.90
CA GLU A 22 -12.12 -23.36 -19.49
C GLU A 22 -12.63 -22.36 -18.45
N MET A 23 -12.88 -22.84 -17.22
CA MET A 23 -13.31 -21.98 -16.12
C MET A 23 -12.22 -21.01 -15.70
N ARG A 24 -10.94 -21.46 -15.62
CA ARG A 24 -9.79 -20.60 -15.35
C ARG A 24 -9.56 -19.57 -16.44
N GLN A 25 -9.67 -19.97 -17.70
CA GLN A 25 -9.49 -19.09 -18.84
C GLN A 25 -10.57 -18.01 -18.86
N ARG A 26 -11.83 -18.34 -18.73
CA ARG A 26 -12.93 -17.36 -18.67
C ARG A 26 -12.87 -16.45 -17.44
N LEU A 27 -12.44 -16.99 -16.29
CA LEU A 27 -12.22 -16.14 -15.11
C LEU A 27 -11.08 -15.15 -15.34
N ALA A 28 -10.00 -15.57 -16.00
CA ALA A 28 -8.90 -14.68 -16.37
C ALA A 28 -9.35 -13.59 -17.35
N GLU A 29 -10.09 -13.97 -18.41
CA GLU A 29 -10.67 -13.03 -19.39
C GLU A 29 -11.62 -12.03 -18.72
N TYR A 30 -12.48 -12.49 -17.80
CA TYR A 30 -13.40 -11.64 -17.06
C TYR A 30 -12.65 -10.68 -16.14
N MET A 31 -11.66 -11.18 -15.38
CA MET A 31 -10.82 -10.35 -14.53
C MET A 31 -10.01 -9.32 -15.33
N GLU A 32 -9.52 -9.70 -16.52
CA GLU A 32 -8.77 -8.82 -17.40
C GLU A 32 -9.68 -7.73 -18.02
N SER A 33 -10.92 -8.08 -18.41
CA SER A 33 -11.91 -7.11 -18.90
C SER A 33 -12.36 -6.14 -17.81
N ASP A 34 -12.61 -6.61 -16.59
CA ASP A 34 -12.98 -5.76 -15.45
C ASP A 34 -11.85 -4.79 -15.04
N VAL A 35 -10.60 -5.27 -15.06
CA VAL A 35 -9.43 -4.41 -14.77
C VAL A 35 -9.28 -3.31 -15.82
N ASN A 36 -9.54 -3.61 -17.10
CA ASN A 36 -9.48 -2.62 -18.20
C ASN A 36 -10.61 -1.58 -18.15
N LEU A 37 -11.71 -1.87 -17.45
CA LEU A 37 -12.83 -0.94 -17.25
C LEU A 37 -12.67 -0.10 -15.96
N MET A 38 -11.69 -0.42 -15.09
CA MET A 38 -11.46 0.36 -13.89
C MET A 38 -10.69 1.65 -14.19
N PRO A 39 -11.09 2.80 -13.61
CA PRO A 39 -10.33 4.03 -13.71
C PRO A 39 -8.88 3.84 -13.25
N ARG A 40 -7.95 4.39 -14.04
CA ARG A 40 -6.51 4.25 -13.77
C ARG A 40 -6.12 5.02 -12.51
N LEU A 41 -5.37 4.39 -11.61
CA LEU A 41 -4.78 5.09 -10.46
C LEU A 41 -3.69 6.06 -10.94
N VAL A 42 -3.79 7.34 -10.53
CA VAL A 42 -2.90 8.43 -10.99
C VAL A 42 -2.16 9.14 -9.88
N ALA A 43 -2.55 8.96 -8.61
CA ALA A 43 -1.88 9.59 -7.50
C ALA A 43 -1.95 8.76 -6.21
N VAL A 44 -1.02 9.04 -5.29
CA VAL A 44 -1.11 8.62 -3.89
C VAL A 44 -1.13 9.86 -3.01
N GLN A 45 -2.05 9.90 -2.07
CA GLN A 45 -2.21 10.99 -1.13
C GLN A 45 -2.03 10.52 0.31
N VAL A 46 -1.31 11.30 1.12
CA VAL A 46 -1.26 11.17 2.57
C VAL A 46 -1.87 12.42 3.17
N ARG A 47 -2.98 12.28 3.86
CA ARG A 47 -3.74 13.40 4.44
C ARG A 47 -4.19 13.09 5.87
N LEU A 48 -4.60 14.13 6.60
CA LEU A 48 -5.28 13.94 7.87
C LEU A 48 -6.61 13.22 7.62
N SER A 49 -6.91 12.22 8.45
CA SER A 49 -8.17 11.51 8.39
C SER A 49 -9.33 12.43 8.76
N SER A 50 -10.42 12.33 8.01
CA SER A 50 -11.69 13.03 8.33
C SER A 50 -12.31 12.55 9.64
N GLU A 51 -11.98 11.31 10.08
CA GLU A 51 -12.37 10.78 11.38
C GLU A 51 -11.16 10.78 12.33
N PRO A 52 -10.96 11.81 13.16
CA PRO A 52 -9.80 11.92 14.05
C PRO A 52 -9.94 11.01 15.26
N ARG A 53 -9.93 9.70 15.06
CA ARG A 53 -9.65 8.77 16.14
C ARG A 53 -8.18 8.89 16.52
N ALA A 54 -7.88 9.10 17.79
CA ALA A 54 -6.54 9.41 18.33
C ALA A 54 -5.40 8.47 17.91
N ARG A 55 -5.71 7.34 17.26
CA ARG A 55 -4.75 6.33 16.79
C ARG A 55 -4.46 6.35 15.29
N ASN A 56 -5.25 7.07 14.47
CA ASN A 56 -5.14 7.06 13.00
C ASN A 56 -5.37 8.46 12.44
N ARG A 57 -4.48 9.41 12.74
CA ARG A 57 -4.63 10.79 12.25
C ARG A 57 -4.36 10.95 10.77
N TYR A 58 -3.51 10.11 10.20
CA TYR A 58 -3.21 10.14 8.76
C TYR A 58 -3.79 8.92 8.07
N GLU A 59 -4.34 9.12 6.92
CA GLU A 59 -4.75 8.08 6.00
C GLU A 59 -3.93 8.16 4.71
N VAL A 60 -3.77 7.02 4.06
CA VAL A 60 -3.17 6.90 2.73
C VAL A 60 -4.29 6.54 1.77
N VAL A 61 -4.38 7.31 0.70
CA VAL A 61 -5.45 7.20 -0.30
C VAL A 61 -4.82 7.05 -1.68
N LEU A 62 -5.28 6.10 -2.46
CA LEU A 62 -4.98 6.01 -3.89
C LEU A 62 -6.11 6.73 -4.64
N VAL A 63 -5.73 7.60 -5.55
CA VAL A 63 -6.67 8.43 -6.32
C VAL A 63 -6.61 7.99 -7.78
N ASP A 64 -7.77 7.79 -8.38
CA ASP A 64 -7.89 7.47 -9.79
C ASP A 64 -8.08 8.73 -10.66
N GLU A 65 -8.07 8.55 -11.98
CA GLU A 65 -8.19 9.64 -12.97
C GLU A 65 -9.56 10.33 -12.97
N GLU A 66 -10.58 9.71 -12.38
CA GLU A 66 -11.92 10.28 -12.22
C GLU A 66 -12.09 10.98 -10.87
N GLY A 67 -11.06 10.97 -10.01
CA GLY A 67 -11.10 11.51 -8.66
C GLY A 67 -11.68 10.56 -7.63
N GLY A 68 -11.93 9.30 -7.99
CA GLY A 68 -12.32 8.26 -7.06
C GLY A 68 -11.20 7.93 -6.07
N GLU A 69 -11.56 7.62 -4.84
CA GLU A 69 -10.62 7.42 -3.75
C GLU A 69 -10.68 6.01 -3.17
N SER A 70 -9.53 5.37 -3.04
CA SER A 70 -9.35 4.08 -2.38
C SER A 70 -8.46 4.20 -1.16
N VAL A 71 -9.04 4.11 0.06
CA VAL A 71 -8.28 4.21 1.31
C VAL A 71 -7.53 2.93 1.58
N VAL A 72 -6.21 3.01 1.77
CA VAL A 72 -5.35 1.87 2.10
C VAL A 72 -5.51 1.50 3.57
N LYS A 73 -6.02 0.30 3.84
CA LYS A 73 -6.24 -0.21 5.20
C LYS A 73 -5.01 -0.97 5.70
N PHE A 74 -4.13 -0.28 6.41
CA PHE A 74 -2.99 -0.91 7.07
C PHE A 74 -3.42 -1.65 8.33
N ARG A 75 -2.90 -2.86 8.53
CA ARG A 75 -3.18 -3.70 9.69
C ARG A 75 -2.67 -3.10 11.00
N ASP A 76 -1.51 -2.45 10.93
CA ASP A 76 -0.81 -1.90 12.09
C ASP A 76 -0.11 -0.57 11.75
N ARG A 77 0.38 0.10 12.82
CA ARG A 77 1.04 1.41 12.70
C ARG A 77 2.38 1.34 11.99
N CYS A 78 3.13 0.25 12.18
CA CYS A 78 4.47 0.12 11.60
C CYS A 78 4.42 -0.14 10.09
N SER A 79 3.43 -0.89 9.60
CA SER A 79 3.25 -1.07 8.15
C SER A 79 2.88 0.23 7.45
N ARG A 80 2.02 1.07 8.07
CA ARG A 80 1.74 2.42 7.55
C ARG A 80 2.96 3.32 7.62
N LEU A 81 3.70 3.31 8.73
CA LEU A 81 4.96 4.04 8.88
C LEU A 81 5.92 3.73 7.74
N MET A 82 6.14 2.44 7.45
CA MET A 82 7.02 2.02 6.36
C MET A 82 6.56 2.51 4.99
N TYR A 83 5.25 2.54 4.75
CA TYR A 83 4.71 3.06 3.51
C TYR A 83 4.94 4.56 3.35
N VAL A 84 4.59 5.34 4.38
CA VAL A 84 4.83 6.79 4.37
C VAL A 84 6.32 7.11 4.28
N TYR A 85 7.16 6.35 4.98
CA TYR A 85 8.62 6.47 4.88
C TYR A 85 9.11 6.24 3.43
N ALA A 86 8.57 5.24 2.74
CA ALA A 86 8.92 4.98 1.34
C ALA A 86 8.45 6.10 0.40
N LEU A 87 7.30 6.73 0.65
CA LEU A 87 6.82 7.89 -0.11
C LEU A 87 7.74 9.11 0.03
N LEU A 88 8.31 9.32 1.23
CA LEU A 88 9.24 10.41 1.53
C LEU A 88 10.65 10.16 0.95
N HIS A 89 10.93 8.94 0.48
CA HIS A 89 12.21 8.55 -0.11
C HIS A 89 12.02 8.09 -1.58
N PRO A 90 11.72 8.99 -2.52
CA PRO A 90 11.41 8.63 -3.91
C PRO A 90 12.56 7.89 -4.63
N LYS A 91 13.82 8.15 -4.22
CA LYS A 91 15.03 7.45 -4.72
C LYS A 91 15.26 6.09 -4.06
N GLY A 92 14.33 5.67 -3.20
CA GLY A 92 14.41 4.45 -2.42
C GLY A 92 15.34 4.53 -1.21
N PHE A 93 15.17 3.60 -0.30
CA PHE A 93 15.97 3.44 0.91
C PHE A 93 16.56 2.05 1.01
N GLN A 94 17.69 1.91 1.70
CA GLN A 94 18.35 0.62 1.86
C GLN A 94 17.77 -0.14 3.05
N ARG A 95 17.57 -1.44 2.85
CA ARG A 95 17.17 -2.35 3.94
C ARG A 95 18.21 -2.41 5.07
N ARG A 96 19.49 -2.33 4.72
CA ARG A 96 20.64 -2.47 5.63
C ARG A 96 21.41 -1.15 5.81
N ALA A 97 20.78 -0.01 5.58
CA ALA A 97 21.47 1.28 5.77
C ALA A 97 21.96 1.41 7.22
N ALA A 98 23.13 2.01 7.38
CA ALA A 98 23.74 2.29 8.68
C ALA A 98 22.67 2.80 9.65
N ALA A 99 22.32 1.95 10.60
CA ALA A 99 21.09 1.97 11.38
C ALA A 99 20.79 3.30 12.10
N SER A 100 21.79 4.16 12.31
CA SER A 100 21.63 5.34 13.17
C SER A 100 20.77 6.46 12.56
N HIS A 101 20.93 6.77 11.26
CA HIS A 101 20.19 7.87 10.63
C HIS A 101 18.75 7.46 10.31
N ALA A 102 18.55 6.37 9.57
CA ALA A 102 17.26 5.85 9.21
C ALA A 102 16.39 5.51 10.44
N TYR A 103 17.03 4.99 11.50
CA TYR A 103 16.36 4.74 12.78
C TYR A 103 15.85 6.02 13.44
N ARG A 104 16.64 7.10 13.41
CA ARG A 104 16.24 8.40 13.94
C ARG A 104 15.07 8.99 13.16
N GLU A 105 15.13 8.94 11.83
CA GLU A 105 14.05 9.41 10.95
C GLU A 105 12.77 8.64 11.17
N LEU A 106 12.82 7.31 11.24
CA LEU A 106 11.65 6.47 11.52
C LEU A 106 11.01 6.81 12.87
N ARG A 107 11.82 7.07 13.90
CA ARG A 107 11.31 7.49 15.22
C ARG A 107 10.60 8.83 15.17
N GLN A 108 11.20 9.81 14.50
CA GLN A 108 10.61 11.15 14.34
C GLN A 108 9.32 11.09 13.54
N LEU A 109 9.32 10.36 12.43
CA LEU A 109 8.14 10.15 11.59
C LEU A 109 7.02 9.42 12.35
N PHE A 110 7.36 8.37 13.09
CA PHE A 110 6.38 7.64 13.93
C PHE A 110 5.73 8.58 14.95
N SER A 111 6.53 9.34 15.69
CA SER A 111 6.01 10.27 16.69
C SER A 111 5.11 11.34 16.05
N HIS A 112 5.45 11.78 14.84
CA HIS A 112 4.64 12.74 14.10
C HIS A 112 3.31 12.14 13.61
N LEU A 113 3.35 10.96 12.98
CA LEU A 113 2.17 10.31 12.43
C LEU A 113 1.14 9.92 13.52
N TYR A 114 1.62 9.56 14.71
CA TYR A 114 0.76 9.03 15.77
C TYR A 114 0.62 9.95 16.99
N PHE A 115 1.30 11.08 17.00
CA PHE A 115 1.28 12.04 18.12
C PHE A 115 1.54 11.36 19.47
N THR A 116 2.48 10.44 19.49
CA THR A 116 2.84 9.64 20.65
C THR A 116 4.35 9.43 20.66
N GLY A 117 4.89 9.12 21.83
CA GLY A 117 6.30 8.74 21.95
C GLY A 117 6.64 7.52 21.07
N SER A 118 7.90 7.44 20.67
CA SER A 118 8.41 6.36 19.82
C SER A 118 8.77 5.07 20.58
N ASP A 119 8.49 4.99 21.88
CA ASP A 119 8.93 3.87 22.75
C ASP A 119 8.39 2.50 22.29
N ALA A 120 7.14 2.46 21.81
CA ALA A 120 6.56 1.24 21.26
C ALA A 120 7.31 0.79 19.99
N LEU A 121 7.69 1.73 19.12
CA LEU A 121 8.49 1.45 17.93
C LEU A 121 9.88 0.96 18.30
N ILE A 122 10.53 1.63 19.28
CA ILE A 122 11.87 1.27 19.77
C ILE A 122 11.85 -0.18 20.26
N ARG A 123 10.95 -0.52 21.16
CA ARG A 123 10.79 -1.89 21.69
C ARG A 123 10.58 -2.92 20.58
N THR A 124 9.78 -2.58 19.58
CA THR A 124 9.54 -3.49 18.45
C THR A 124 10.82 -3.71 17.65
N ILE A 125 11.59 -2.66 17.34
CA ILE A 125 12.85 -2.78 16.61
C ILE A 125 13.90 -3.54 17.42
N GLU A 126 14.02 -3.25 18.72
CA GLU A 126 14.97 -3.93 19.62
C GLU A 126 14.67 -5.42 19.78
N SER A 127 13.39 -5.78 19.86
CA SER A 127 12.98 -7.18 20.03
C SER A 127 13.14 -8.01 18.76
N THR A 128 13.02 -7.41 17.56
CA THR A 128 13.01 -8.12 16.29
C THR A 128 14.30 -7.93 15.48
N GLY A 129 15.10 -6.92 15.81
CA GLY A 129 16.20 -6.44 14.99
C GLY A 129 15.74 -5.59 13.79
N TYR A 130 16.55 -4.59 13.45
CA TYR A 130 16.20 -3.59 12.44
C TYR A 130 15.89 -4.20 11.06
N ASP A 131 16.72 -5.12 10.57
CA ASP A 131 16.55 -5.75 9.25
C ASP A 131 15.26 -6.57 9.17
N HIS A 132 14.94 -7.29 10.25
CA HIS A 132 13.70 -8.06 10.31
C HIS A 132 12.49 -7.15 10.41
N PHE A 133 12.58 -6.09 11.21
CA PHE A 133 11.54 -5.04 11.29
C PHE A 133 11.21 -4.48 9.91
N ILE A 134 12.22 -3.98 9.17
CA ILE A 134 12.02 -3.42 7.83
C ILE A 134 11.37 -4.45 6.90
N SER A 135 11.91 -5.68 6.85
CA SER A 135 11.40 -6.72 5.96
C SER A 135 9.96 -7.09 6.24
N HIS A 136 9.63 -7.27 7.52
CA HIS A 136 8.30 -7.66 7.96
C HIS A 136 7.27 -6.58 7.63
N TYR A 137 7.52 -5.33 8.04
CA TYR A 137 6.53 -4.26 7.87
C TYR A 137 6.44 -3.72 6.43
N VAL A 138 7.50 -3.84 5.64
CA VAL A 138 7.43 -3.62 4.19
C VAL A 138 6.53 -4.67 3.53
N ALA A 139 6.65 -5.95 3.89
CA ALA A 139 5.78 -7.00 3.36
C ALA A 139 4.31 -6.78 3.74
N GLN A 140 4.02 -6.39 4.98
CA GLN A 140 2.66 -6.05 5.42
C GLN A 140 2.11 -4.82 4.69
N SER A 141 2.95 -3.80 4.50
CA SER A 141 2.61 -2.59 3.74
C SER A 141 2.25 -2.93 2.28
N ARG A 142 3.07 -3.73 1.60
CA ARG A 142 2.80 -4.22 0.23
C ARG A 142 1.45 -4.91 0.13
N LYS A 143 1.17 -5.80 1.08
CA LYS A 143 -0.10 -6.53 1.13
C LYS A 143 -1.28 -5.57 1.26
N ALA A 144 -1.20 -4.60 2.17
CA ALA A 144 -2.27 -3.62 2.40
C ALA A 144 -2.57 -2.80 1.15
N VAL A 145 -1.52 -2.31 0.45
CA VAL A 145 -1.68 -1.53 -0.79
C VAL A 145 -2.29 -2.37 -1.90
N ARG A 146 -1.76 -3.58 -2.14
CA ARG A 146 -2.29 -4.48 -3.18
C ARG A 146 -3.73 -4.93 -2.94
N GLN A 147 -4.18 -4.94 -1.69
CA GLN A 147 -5.56 -5.27 -1.32
C GLN A 147 -6.52 -4.08 -1.47
N SER A 148 -6.02 -2.84 -1.60
CA SER A 148 -6.86 -1.66 -1.71
C SER A 148 -7.47 -1.48 -3.10
N SER A 149 -6.78 -1.96 -4.16
CA SER A 149 -7.27 -1.97 -5.54
C SER A 149 -6.52 -3.01 -6.37
N PRO A 150 -7.15 -3.66 -7.35
CA PRO A 150 -6.48 -4.52 -8.32
C PRO A 150 -5.34 -3.83 -9.08
N LEU A 151 -5.46 -2.51 -9.31
CA LEU A 151 -4.47 -1.68 -10.01
C LEU A 151 -3.36 -1.14 -9.10
N ALA A 152 -3.38 -1.43 -7.80
CA ALA A 152 -2.45 -0.84 -6.82
C ALA A 152 -1.04 -1.44 -6.81
N SER A 153 -0.74 -2.43 -7.65
CA SER A 153 0.58 -3.09 -7.65
C SER A 153 1.76 -2.12 -7.85
N PRO A 154 1.72 -1.13 -8.79
CA PRO A 154 2.80 -0.15 -8.96
C PRO A 154 2.99 0.79 -7.77
N PHE A 155 1.96 0.95 -6.94
CA PHE A 155 1.96 1.80 -5.75
C PHE A 155 2.49 1.08 -4.50
N ALA A 156 2.71 -0.23 -4.56
CA ALA A 156 3.27 -0.99 -3.44
C ALA A 156 4.79 -0.85 -3.39
N ILE A 157 5.37 -0.89 -2.17
CA ILE A 157 6.84 -0.94 -2.01
C ILE A 157 7.37 -2.21 -2.69
N ASP A 158 8.38 -2.08 -3.52
CA ASP A 158 9.00 -3.21 -4.21
C ASP A 158 10.49 -3.38 -3.87
N TYR A 159 11.02 -4.58 -4.18
CA TYR A 159 12.44 -4.94 -4.10
C TYR A 159 12.98 -5.10 -5.51
N PRO A 160 13.24 -4.04 -6.25
CA PRO A 160 13.75 -4.20 -7.60
C PRO A 160 15.19 -4.72 -7.48
N GLN A 161 15.44 -5.87 -8.06
CA GLN A 161 16.80 -6.42 -8.21
C GLN A 161 17.73 -5.43 -8.95
N SER A 162 17.14 -4.58 -9.80
CA SER A 162 17.81 -3.57 -10.62
C SER A 162 18.23 -2.30 -9.87
N HIS A 163 17.81 -2.06 -8.63
CA HIS A 163 18.03 -0.79 -7.91
C HIS A 163 18.99 -0.96 -6.72
N ASN A 164 20.05 -1.72 -6.86
CA ASN A 164 21.10 -1.93 -5.83
C ASN A 164 20.53 -2.33 -4.46
N GLY A 165 19.46 -3.13 -4.44
CA GLY A 165 18.82 -3.60 -3.21
C GLY A 165 18.02 -2.54 -2.45
N LYS A 166 17.74 -1.39 -3.05
CA LYS A 166 16.89 -0.36 -2.46
C LYS A 166 15.41 -0.75 -2.52
N LEU A 167 14.71 -0.44 -1.46
CA LEU A 167 13.26 -0.50 -1.36
C LEU A 167 12.68 0.81 -1.89
N LEU A 168 11.73 0.75 -2.81
CA LEU A 168 11.08 1.93 -3.38
C LEU A 168 9.65 1.62 -3.83
N ILE A 169 8.88 2.64 -4.10
CA ILE A 169 7.56 2.52 -4.73
C ILE A 169 7.75 2.82 -6.22
N PRO A 170 7.54 1.84 -7.13
CA PRO A 170 7.81 2.01 -8.56
C PRO A 170 7.11 3.22 -9.17
N PHE A 171 5.84 3.44 -8.82
CA PHE A 171 5.06 4.60 -9.27
C PHE A 171 5.75 5.93 -8.92
N VAL A 172 6.24 6.07 -7.68
CA VAL A 172 6.92 7.29 -7.20
C VAL A 172 8.28 7.46 -7.85
N ALA A 173 9.04 6.38 -7.98
CA ALA A 173 10.36 6.39 -8.63
C ALA A 173 10.30 6.79 -10.11
N GLN A 174 9.17 6.57 -10.77
CA GLN A 174 8.89 6.98 -12.15
C GLN A 174 8.31 8.40 -12.27
N GLY A 175 8.30 9.17 -11.20
CA GLY A 175 7.78 10.55 -11.20
C GLY A 175 6.26 10.64 -11.03
N GLY A 176 5.63 9.59 -10.50
CA GLY A 176 4.19 9.59 -10.20
C GLY A 176 3.81 10.62 -9.13
N THR A 177 2.59 11.10 -9.19
CA THR A 177 2.09 12.17 -8.31
C THR A 177 1.93 11.69 -6.87
N VAL A 178 2.63 12.36 -5.96
CA VAL A 178 2.53 12.16 -4.51
C VAL A 178 2.03 13.45 -3.86
N ILE A 179 0.90 13.38 -3.16
CA ILE A 179 0.31 14.52 -2.45
C ILE A 179 0.48 14.24 -0.95
N LEU A 180 1.34 15.00 -0.29
CA LEU A 180 1.60 14.87 1.14
C LEU A 180 0.91 15.98 1.92
N ASP A 181 0.41 15.64 3.10
CA ASP A 181 -0.01 16.65 4.06
C ASP A 181 1.15 17.63 4.32
N PRO A 182 0.90 18.96 4.36
CA PRO A 182 1.95 19.96 4.54
C PRO A 182 2.84 19.73 5.77
N SER A 183 2.32 19.12 6.83
CA SER A 183 3.09 18.82 8.04
C SER A 183 4.16 17.74 7.83
N LEU A 184 4.07 16.95 6.75
CA LEU A 184 5.06 15.93 6.37
C LEU A 184 6.21 16.50 5.53
N SER A 185 6.11 17.73 5.01
CA SER A 185 7.14 18.34 4.14
C SER A 185 8.52 18.40 4.78
N LYS A 186 8.59 18.53 6.12
CA LYS A 186 9.85 18.55 6.87
C LYS A 186 10.64 17.23 6.87
N PHE A 187 10.00 16.12 6.44
CA PHE A 187 10.64 14.81 6.31
C PHE A 187 11.01 14.47 4.86
N ASN A 188 10.70 15.34 3.90
CA ASN A 188 11.02 15.12 2.50
C ASN A 188 12.51 15.40 2.26
N VAL A 189 13.27 14.37 1.87
CA VAL A 189 14.73 14.39 1.71
C VAL A 189 15.12 14.32 0.24
#